data_00be46d710fb97c49dc8d9dcef81485c
#
_entry.id   00be46d710fb97c49dc8d9dcef81485c
#
_cell.length_a   1.000
_cell.length_b   1.000
_cell.length_c   1.000
_cell.angle_alpha   90.00
_cell.angle_beta   90.00
_cell.angle_gamma   90.00
#
_symmetry.space_group_name_H-M   'P 1'
#
loop_
_entity.id
_entity.type
_entity.pdbx_description
1 polymer ?
#
loop_
_entity_poly.entity_id
_entity_poly.type
_entity_poly.pdbx_seq_one_letter_code
_entity_poly.pdbx_strand_id
1 'polypeptide(L)'
;LPQSYRNNGKTYRKGMDTMDVWFDSGSSWAAVAKARDLGYPVDIYLEGSDQHRGWFQSSLLTSVAVNGIAPYKTVLTHGFTLDEQGRKMSKSLGNVIDPAIVIEGGKNQKEEPAYGADVLRLWVSSVDYSSDVAVSKNILKQMADVYRKIRNTARFLLGNLHDFDPAKDAVA
;
A
#
# COMPACT_ATOMS: atom_id res chain seq x y z
N LEU A 1 18.36 19.72 24.45
CA LEU A 1 17.66 19.22 25.63
C LEU A 1 16.44 20.10 25.92
N PRO A 2 15.27 19.52 26.27
CA PRO A 2 14.13 20.28 26.78
C PRO A 2 14.51 21.17 27.97
N GLN A 3 13.77 22.26 28.17
CA GLN A 3 14.11 23.26 29.20
C GLN A 3 14.14 22.66 30.61
N SER A 4 13.30 21.66 30.88
CA SER A 4 13.25 20.93 32.15
C SER A 4 14.55 20.18 32.50
N TYR A 5 15.38 19.91 31.49
CA TYR A 5 16.69 19.22 31.65
C TYR A 5 17.87 20.21 31.62
N ARG A 6 17.61 21.47 31.24
CA ARG A 6 18.61 22.53 31.32
C ARG A 6 18.56 23.13 32.72
N ASN A 7 19.65 23.35 33.36
CA ASN A 7 19.72 24.02 34.66
C ASN A 7 19.10 23.26 35.85
N ASN A 8 19.02 21.94 35.82
CA ASN A 8 18.55 21.14 36.94
C ASN A 8 19.67 20.64 37.87
N GLY A 9 20.87 21.19 37.74
CA GLY A 9 22.06 20.82 38.54
C GLY A 9 22.69 19.48 38.17
N LYS A 10 22.20 18.80 37.11
CA LYS A 10 22.75 17.52 36.62
C LYS A 10 23.58 17.72 35.37
N THR A 11 24.66 16.94 35.22
CA THR A 11 25.46 16.89 34.02
C THR A 11 24.96 15.76 33.10
N TYR A 12 24.69 16.10 31.85
CA TYR A 12 24.24 15.15 30.83
C TYR A 12 25.33 15.01 29.75
N ARG A 13 25.53 13.80 29.26
CA ARG A 13 26.34 13.52 28.08
C ARG A 13 25.46 12.93 26.98
N LYS A 14 25.83 13.17 25.74
CA LYS A 14 25.19 12.48 24.60
C LYS A 14 25.49 10.98 24.67
N GLY A 15 24.46 10.15 24.65
CA GLY A 15 24.60 8.70 24.46
C GLY A 15 25.09 8.39 23.04
N MET A 16 25.73 7.25 22.86
CA MET A 16 26.21 6.77 21.54
C MET A 16 25.33 5.65 20.98
N ASP A 17 24.42 5.13 21.80
CA ASP A 17 23.49 4.09 21.37
C ASP A 17 22.49 4.65 20.36
N THR A 18 22.12 3.83 19.39
CA THR A 18 21.10 4.15 18.38
C THR A 18 19.74 3.66 18.86
N MET A 19 18.70 4.43 18.59
CA MET A 19 17.33 4.01 18.81
C MET A 19 16.96 2.94 17.78
N ASP A 20 16.21 1.94 18.20
CA ASP A 20 15.64 0.95 17.26
C ASP A 20 14.68 1.68 16.30
N VAL A 21 14.79 1.36 15.00
CA VAL A 21 13.96 1.97 13.96
C VAL A 21 12.46 1.69 14.14
N TRP A 22 12.09 0.61 14.82
CA TRP A 22 10.69 0.33 15.18
C TRP A 22 10.11 1.34 16.16
N PHE A 23 10.96 2.05 16.93
CA PHE A 23 10.51 3.15 17.76
C PHE A 23 10.09 4.35 16.90
N ASP A 24 10.82 4.66 15.83
CA ASP A 24 10.48 5.74 14.92
C ASP A 24 9.14 5.48 14.23
N SER A 25 8.97 4.31 13.65
CA SER A 25 7.69 3.90 13.04
C SER A 25 6.58 3.77 14.09
N GLY A 26 6.89 3.25 15.27
CA GLY A 26 5.95 3.10 16.38
C GLY A 26 5.46 4.42 16.96
N SER A 27 6.19 5.53 16.78
CA SER A 27 5.76 6.85 17.22
C SER A 27 5.06 7.68 16.12
N SER A 28 4.79 7.11 14.95
CA SER A 28 4.10 7.78 13.83
C SER A 28 2.72 8.33 14.20
N TRP A 29 2.00 7.72 15.14
CA TRP A 29 0.75 8.25 15.66
C TRP A 29 0.92 9.65 16.29
N ALA A 30 2.08 9.94 16.93
CA ALA A 30 2.39 11.24 17.50
C ALA A 30 2.96 12.19 16.45
N ALA A 31 4.00 11.74 15.72
CA ALA A 31 4.76 12.57 14.79
C ALA A 31 3.99 12.89 13.49
N VAL A 32 3.01 12.06 13.13
CA VAL A 32 2.22 12.24 11.89
C VAL A 32 0.76 12.50 12.23
N ALA A 33 0.05 11.53 12.83
CA ALA A 33 -1.39 11.66 13.02
C ALA A 33 -1.77 12.85 13.90
N LYS A 34 -1.21 12.94 15.10
CA LYS A 34 -1.50 14.07 16.01
C LYS A 34 -0.87 15.38 15.55
N ALA A 35 0.40 15.35 15.13
CA ALA A 35 1.12 16.58 14.77
C ALA A 35 0.58 17.25 13.49
N ARG A 36 -0.10 16.52 12.63
CA ARG A 36 -0.71 17.01 11.37
C ARG A 36 -2.23 17.09 11.43
N ASP A 37 -2.82 16.89 12.60
CA ASP A 37 -4.28 16.92 12.82
C ASP A 37 -5.07 15.99 11.88
N LEU A 38 -4.52 14.79 11.66
CA LEU A 38 -5.16 13.76 10.82
C LEU A 38 -6.16 12.88 11.60
N GLY A 39 -6.41 13.22 12.87
CA GLY A 39 -7.23 12.43 13.78
C GLY A 39 -6.41 11.47 14.65
N TYR A 40 -6.88 11.28 15.90
CA TYR A 40 -6.29 10.35 16.86
C TYR A 40 -7.33 9.89 17.89
N PRO A 41 -7.50 8.55 18.13
CA PRO A 41 -6.90 7.45 17.35
C PRO A 41 -7.28 7.50 15.87
N VAL A 42 -6.40 7.03 14.97
CA VAL A 42 -6.72 6.94 13.54
C VAL A 42 -7.77 5.85 13.29
N ASP A 43 -8.51 5.94 12.19
CA ASP A 43 -9.60 5.01 11.93
C ASP A 43 -9.11 3.59 11.65
N ILE A 44 -8.05 3.45 10.85
CA ILE A 44 -7.57 2.13 10.44
C ILE A 44 -6.04 2.10 10.33
N TYR A 45 -5.44 0.99 10.80
CA TYR A 45 -4.09 0.54 10.46
C TYR A 45 -4.21 -0.62 9.49
N LEU A 46 -3.58 -0.51 8.33
CA LEU A 46 -3.69 -1.49 7.25
C LEU A 46 -2.29 -1.90 6.79
N GLU A 47 -1.92 -3.15 7.01
CA GLU A 47 -0.66 -3.75 6.61
C GLU A 47 -0.76 -5.29 6.59
N GLY A 48 0.34 -5.95 6.23
CA GLY A 48 0.47 -7.40 6.33
C GLY A 48 0.49 -7.92 7.77
N SER A 49 0.20 -9.19 7.92
CA SER A 49 0.14 -9.86 9.24
C SER A 49 1.49 -9.90 9.99
N ASP A 50 2.61 -9.72 9.31
CA ASP A 50 3.95 -9.59 9.91
C ASP A 50 4.05 -8.37 10.82
N GLN A 51 3.22 -7.34 10.62
CA GLN A 51 3.23 -6.13 11.44
C GLN A 51 2.66 -6.32 12.86
N HIS A 52 2.08 -7.46 13.17
CA HIS A 52 1.77 -7.83 14.55
C HIS A 52 3.03 -7.93 15.44
N ARG A 53 4.20 -8.17 14.84
CA ARG A 53 5.52 -8.13 15.49
C ARG A 53 6.38 -6.97 14.99
N GLY A 54 5.78 -5.93 14.49
CA GLY A 54 6.45 -4.75 13.94
C GLY A 54 5.70 -3.48 14.31
N TRP A 55 5.26 -2.75 13.31
CA TRP A 55 4.63 -1.44 13.47
C TRP A 55 3.36 -1.45 14.33
N PHE A 56 2.48 -2.45 14.20
CA PHE A 56 1.28 -2.54 15.03
C PHE A 56 1.63 -2.64 16.51
N GLN A 57 2.61 -3.50 16.85
CA GLN A 57 3.04 -3.70 18.23
C GLN A 57 3.73 -2.46 18.79
N SER A 58 4.71 -1.90 18.08
CA SER A 58 5.47 -0.73 18.56
C SER A 58 4.58 0.50 18.71
N SER A 59 3.64 0.71 17.78
CA SER A 59 2.65 1.80 17.88
C SER A 59 1.70 1.62 19.06
N LEU A 60 1.22 0.40 19.28
CA LEU A 60 0.35 0.10 20.42
C LEU A 60 1.05 0.38 21.74
N LEU A 61 2.25 -0.15 21.91
CA LEU A 61 3.01 -0.02 23.16
C LEU A 61 3.34 1.45 23.46
N THR A 62 3.83 2.19 22.49
CA THR A 62 4.18 3.62 22.68
C THR A 62 2.95 4.48 22.94
N SER A 63 1.84 4.23 22.24
CA SER A 63 0.61 4.98 22.44
C SER A 63 -0.04 4.70 23.80
N VAL A 64 -0.14 3.44 24.17
CA VAL A 64 -0.72 3.03 25.46
C VAL A 64 0.14 3.56 26.61
N ALA A 65 1.46 3.51 26.52
CA ALA A 65 2.36 4.05 27.54
C ALA A 65 2.19 5.56 27.76
N VAL A 66 1.89 6.32 26.71
CA VAL A 66 1.79 7.79 26.80
C VAL A 66 0.35 8.27 26.99
N ASN A 67 -0.62 7.65 26.33
CA ASN A 67 -2.00 8.15 26.27
C ASN A 67 -3.02 7.19 26.90
N GLY A 68 -2.64 5.99 27.30
CA GLY A 68 -3.56 4.97 27.86
C GLY A 68 -4.48 4.30 26.85
N ILE A 69 -4.37 4.60 25.55
CA ILE A 69 -5.26 4.07 24.50
C ILE A 69 -4.46 3.60 23.29
N ALA A 70 -5.05 2.70 22.51
CA ALA A 70 -4.50 2.29 21.21
C ALA A 70 -4.47 3.47 20.23
N PRO A 71 -3.49 3.54 19.30
CA PRO A 71 -3.39 4.63 18.34
C PRO A 71 -4.36 4.47 17.15
N TYR A 72 -5.09 3.39 17.07
CA TYR A 72 -6.02 3.04 16.00
C TYR A 72 -7.34 2.49 16.56
N LYS A 73 -8.40 2.63 15.77
CA LYS A 73 -9.72 2.04 16.08
C LYS A 73 -9.84 0.64 15.52
N THR A 74 -9.29 0.40 14.33
CA THR A 74 -9.37 -0.87 13.61
C THR A 74 -7.99 -1.26 13.06
N VAL A 75 -7.67 -2.54 13.11
CA VAL A 75 -6.53 -3.13 12.40
C VAL A 75 -7.08 -4.03 11.30
N LEU A 76 -6.65 -3.79 10.07
CA LEU A 76 -6.94 -4.65 8.94
C LEU A 76 -5.63 -5.24 8.42
N THR A 77 -5.58 -6.57 8.35
CA THR A 77 -4.41 -7.27 7.79
C THR A 77 -4.73 -7.85 6.43
N HIS A 78 -3.81 -7.70 5.49
CA HIS A 78 -3.87 -8.32 4.18
C HIS A 78 -2.85 -9.45 4.04
N GLY A 79 -3.06 -10.32 3.04
CA GLY A 79 -2.11 -11.37 2.66
C GLY A 79 -0.89 -10.81 1.91
N PHE A 80 0.01 -11.72 1.55
CA PHE A 80 1.22 -11.39 0.80
C PHE A 80 1.05 -11.66 -0.69
N THR A 81 1.85 -10.98 -1.50
CA THR A 81 1.99 -11.33 -2.91
C THR A 81 2.97 -12.48 -3.07
N LEU A 82 2.54 -13.51 -3.80
CA LEU A 82 3.31 -14.72 -4.07
C LEU A 82 3.65 -14.81 -5.56
N ASP A 83 4.72 -15.54 -5.87
CA ASP A 83 5.04 -15.91 -7.26
C ASP A 83 4.14 -17.03 -7.78
N GLU A 84 4.33 -17.45 -9.04
CA GLU A 84 3.54 -18.55 -9.67
C GLU A 84 3.66 -19.88 -8.93
N GLN A 85 4.72 -20.08 -8.16
CA GLN A 85 4.95 -21.31 -7.39
C GLN A 85 4.44 -21.20 -5.96
N GLY A 86 3.73 -20.11 -5.60
CA GLY A 86 3.22 -19.87 -4.26
C GLY A 86 4.30 -19.49 -3.26
N ARG A 87 5.47 -19.01 -3.70
CA ARG A 87 6.57 -18.59 -2.81
C ARG A 87 6.49 -17.10 -2.57
N LYS A 88 6.78 -16.70 -1.33
CA LYS A 88 6.89 -15.29 -0.98
C LYS A 88 7.98 -14.60 -1.82
N MET A 89 7.65 -13.42 -2.34
CA MET A 89 8.60 -12.63 -3.13
C MET A 89 9.73 -12.10 -2.26
N SER A 90 10.96 -12.26 -2.73
CA SER A 90 12.13 -11.71 -2.07
C SER A 90 13.21 -11.32 -3.07
N LYS A 91 14.00 -10.30 -2.73
CA LYS A 91 15.13 -9.85 -3.56
C LYS A 91 16.18 -10.96 -3.73
N SER A 92 16.38 -11.77 -2.71
CA SER A 92 17.36 -12.87 -2.74
C SER A 92 16.95 -14.01 -3.69
N LEU A 93 15.65 -14.24 -3.87
CA LEU A 93 15.13 -15.24 -4.81
C LEU A 93 15.01 -14.69 -6.25
N GLY A 94 15.09 -13.35 -6.41
CA GLY A 94 14.93 -12.71 -7.73
C GLY A 94 13.53 -12.85 -8.34
N ASN A 95 12.52 -13.19 -7.54
CA ASN A 95 11.14 -13.40 -7.97
C ASN A 95 10.22 -12.20 -7.73
N VAL A 96 10.80 -11.03 -7.46
CA VAL A 96 10.05 -9.79 -7.23
C VAL A 96 9.55 -9.23 -8.56
N ILE A 97 8.27 -8.86 -8.61
CA ILE A 97 7.70 -8.10 -9.72
C ILE A 97 7.72 -6.63 -9.33
N ASP A 98 8.47 -5.82 -10.08
CA ASP A 98 8.53 -4.38 -9.89
C ASP A 98 7.32 -3.73 -10.57
N PRO A 99 6.47 -3.00 -9.82
CA PRO A 99 5.34 -2.28 -10.39
C PRO A 99 5.73 -1.28 -11.49
N ALA A 100 6.91 -0.65 -11.40
CA ALA A 100 7.39 0.27 -12.44
C ALA A 100 7.61 -0.47 -13.76
N ILE A 101 8.16 -1.69 -13.73
CA ILE A 101 8.36 -2.52 -14.93
C ILE A 101 7.00 -2.94 -15.51
N VAL A 102 6.01 -3.24 -14.68
CA VAL A 102 4.66 -3.57 -15.14
C VAL A 102 4.01 -2.37 -15.85
N ILE A 103 4.21 -1.18 -15.33
CA ILE A 103 3.60 0.04 -15.87
C ILE A 103 4.31 0.52 -17.14
N GLU A 104 5.62 0.63 -17.09
CA GLU A 104 6.44 1.31 -18.11
C GLU A 104 7.13 0.34 -19.08
N GLY A 105 7.18 -0.95 -18.71
CA GLY A 105 7.93 -1.98 -19.39
C GLY A 105 9.38 -2.05 -18.92
N GLY A 106 9.98 -3.22 -19.12
CA GLY A 106 11.39 -3.46 -18.82
C GLY A 106 12.32 -3.06 -19.97
N LYS A 107 13.61 -3.33 -19.81
CA LYS A 107 14.62 -3.11 -20.84
C LYS A 107 14.35 -3.91 -22.12
N ASN A 108 13.80 -5.10 -21.99
CA ASN A 108 13.36 -5.94 -23.10
C ASN A 108 11.83 -5.95 -23.18
N GLN A 109 11.26 -5.09 -23.99
CA GLN A 109 9.81 -4.93 -24.15
C GLN A 109 9.08 -6.19 -24.68
N LYS A 110 9.81 -7.15 -25.27
CA LYS A 110 9.22 -8.43 -25.68
C LYS A 110 8.99 -9.36 -24.50
N GLU A 111 9.86 -9.32 -23.51
CA GLU A 111 9.77 -10.15 -22.30
C GLU A 111 9.03 -9.44 -21.16
N GLU A 112 9.10 -8.11 -21.13
CA GLU A 112 8.54 -7.23 -20.12
C GLU A 112 7.83 -6.05 -20.77
N PRO A 113 6.68 -6.31 -21.42
CA PRO A 113 5.91 -5.25 -22.08
C PRO A 113 5.32 -4.28 -21.07
N ALA A 114 5.17 -3.03 -21.47
CA ALA A 114 4.43 -2.03 -20.71
C ALA A 114 2.93 -2.36 -20.72
N TYR A 115 2.38 -2.74 -19.59
CA TYR A 115 0.95 -2.99 -19.46
C TYR A 115 0.16 -1.73 -19.08
N GLY A 116 0.82 -0.76 -18.44
CA GLY A 116 0.19 0.44 -17.91
C GLY A 116 -0.40 0.25 -16.51
N ALA A 117 -0.60 1.36 -15.81
CA ALA A 117 -1.10 1.37 -14.44
C ALA A 117 -2.50 0.78 -14.28
N ASP A 118 -3.36 0.93 -15.31
CA ASP A 118 -4.74 0.46 -15.23
C ASP A 118 -4.85 -1.07 -15.22
N VAL A 119 -3.95 -1.78 -15.89
CA VAL A 119 -3.90 -3.24 -15.83
C VAL A 119 -3.53 -3.70 -14.41
N LEU A 120 -2.56 -3.03 -13.78
CA LEU A 120 -2.17 -3.33 -12.40
C LEU A 120 -3.33 -3.02 -11.42
N ARG A 121 -4.01 -1.89 -11.58
CA ARG A 121 -5.20 -1.52 -10.78
C ARG A 121 -6.32 -2.54 -10.95
N LEU A 122 -6.57 -2.99 -12.19
CA LEU A 122 -7.60 -3.99 -12.46
C LEU A 122 -7.27 -5.32 -11.79
N TRP A 123 -6.00 -5.74 -11.83
CA TRP A 123 -5.55 -6.94 -11.12
C TRP A 123 -5.77 -6.81 -9.61
N VAL A 124 -5.29 -5.73 -8.98
CA VAL A 124 -5.46 -5.50 -7.53
C VAL A 124 -6.94 -5.49 -7.13
N SER A 125 -7.81 -4.92 -7.98
CA SER A 125 -9.25 -4.88 -7.72
C SER A 125 -9.96 -6.22 -7.91
N SER A 126 -9.32 -7.18 -8.56
CA SER A 126 -9.91 -8.49 -8.87
C SER A 126 -9.52 -9.60 -7.89
N VAL A 127 -8.63 -9.33 -6.94
CA VAL A 127 -8.13 -10.30 -5.98
C VAL A 127 -8.71 -10.10 -4.60
N ASP A 128 -8.78 -11.17 -3.81
CA ASP A 128 -9.15 -11.10 -2.40
C ASP A 128 -7.91 -10.82 -1.55
N TYR A 129 -7.81 -9.61 -1.03
CA TYR A 129 -6.68 -9.16 -0.22
C TYR A 129 -6.61 -9.81 1.16
N SER A 130 -7.66 -10.46 1.63
CA SER A 130 -7.68 -11.12 2.95
C SER A 130 -6.82 -12.38 3.01
N SER A 131 -6.41 -12.88 1.84
CA SER A 131 -5.52 -14.03 1.68
C SER A 131 -4.30 -13.68 0.84
N ASP A 132 -3.33 -14.61 0.79
CA ASP A 132 -2.18 -14.48 -0.10
C ASP A 132 -2.62 -14.53 -1.56
N VAL A 133 -2.06 -13.66 -2.39
CA VAL A 133 -2.43 -13.53 -3.80
C VAL A 133 -1.23 -13.76 -4.72
N ALA A 134 -1.43 -14.57 -5.74
CA ALA A 134 -0.38 -14.79 -6.74
C ALA A 134 -0.35 -13.66 -7.77
N VAL A 135 0.85 -13.25 -8.16
CA VAL A 135 1.08 -12.38 -9.31
C VAL A 135 2.22 -12.93 -10.17
N SER A 136 2.02 -12.92 -11.49
CA SER A 136 3.01 -13.39 -12.44
C SER A 136 2.87 -12.67 -13.77
N LYS A 137 3.87 -12.82 -14.64
CA LYS A 137 3.80 -12.29 -16.01
C LYS A 137 2.58 -12.84 -16.77
N ASN A 138 2.22 -14.10 -16.55
CA ASN A 138 1.06 -14.73 -17.18
C ASN A 138 -0.26 -14.14 -16.67
N ILE A 139 -0.40 -13.95 -15.36
CA ILE A 139 -1.59 -13.34 -14.75
C ILE A 139 -1.76 -11.91 -15.26
N LEU A 140 -0.69 -11.12 -15.30
CA LEU A 140 -0.73 -9.75 -15.81
C LEU A 140 -1.08 -9.70 -17.30
N LYS A 141 -0.58 -10.64 -18.10
CA LYS A 141 -0.94 -10.76 -19.51
C LYS A 141 -2.43 -11.06 -19.69
N GLN A 142 -2.98 -12.01 -18.94
CA GLN A 142 -4.41 -12.33 -18.95
C GLN A 142 -5.24 -11.11 -18.55
N MET A 143 -4.81 -10.37 -17.53
CA MET A 143 -5.47 -9.15 -17.08
C MET A 143 -5.43 -8.06 -18.16
N ALA A 144 -4.32 -7.92 -18.88
CA ALA A 144 -4.21 -7.01 -20.03
C ALA A 144 -5.20 -7.37 -21.15
N ASP A 145 -5.46 -8.65 -21.38
CA ASP A 145 -6.45 -9.09 -22.35
C ASP A 145 -7.89 -8.75 -21.90
N VAL A 146 -8.19 -8.90 -20.62
CA VAL A 146 -9.46 -8.47 -20.02
C VAL A 146 -9.62 -6.95 -20.17
N TYR A 147 -8.60 -6.20 -19.78
CA TYR A 147 -8.60 -4.73 -19.88
C TYR A 147 -8.83 -4.27 -21.33
N ARG A 148 -8.20 -4.92 -22.30
CA ARG A 148 -8.38 -4.60 -23.73
C ARG A 148 -9.81 -4.81 -24.18
N LYS A 149 -10.48 -5.87 -23.73
CA LYS A 149 -11.91 -6.11 -24.02
C LYS A 149 -12.77 -4.97 -23.45
N ILE A 150 -12.57 -4.62 -22.19
CA ILE A 150 -13.31 -3.53 -21.53
C ILE A 150 -13.11 -2.23 -22.30
N ARG A 151 -11.85 -1.87 -22.60
CA ARG A 151 -11.50 -0.66 -23.33
C ARG A 151 -12.10 -0.62 -24.73
N ASN A 152 -12.05 -1.73 -25.46
CA ASN A 152 -12.60 -1.80 -26.81
C ASN A 152 -14.13 -1.70 -26.81
N THR A 153 -14.81 -2.31 -25.84
CA THR A 153 -16.26 -2.16 -25.65
C THR A 153 -16.63 -0.72 -25.33
N ALA A 154 -15.94 -0.08 -24.40
CA ALA A 154 -16.17 1.33 -24.09
C ALA A 154 -15.94 2.23 -25.32
N ARG A 155 -14.88 1.98 -26.08
CA ARG A 155 -14.60 2.72 -27.33
C ARG A 155 -15.71 2.53 -28.37
N PHE A 156 -16.21 1.32 -28.52
CA PHE A 156 -17.32 1.03 -29.42
C PHE A 156 -18.57 1.78 -29.01
N LEU A 157 -18.95 1.73 -27.72
CA LEU A 157 -20.10 2.42 -27.19
C LEU A 157 -20.01 3.95 -27.41
N LEU A 158 -18.86 4.52 -27.03
CA LEU A 158 -18.60 5.96 -27.18
C LEU A 158 -18.62 6.38 -28.65
N GLY A 159 -18.10 5.54 -29.56
CA GLY A 159 -18.13 5.82 -30.99
C GLY A 159 -19.54 5.81 -31.58
N ASN A 160 -20.46 5.02 -30.99
CA ASN A 160 -21.87 4.97 -31.43
C ASN A 160 -22.75 6.02 -30.73
N LEU A 161 -22.24 6.65 -29.68
CA LEU A 161 -22.99 7.65 -28.89
C LEU A 161 -22.48 9.09 -29.10
N HIS A 162 -21.54 9.32 -30.05
CA HIS A 162 -20.88 10.60 -30.19
C HIS A 162 -21.81 11.76 -30.55
N ASP A 163 -22.91 11.46 -31.21
CA ASP A 163 -23.97 12.40 -31.66
C ASP A 163 -25.29 12.20 -30.90
N PHE A 164 -25.31 11.34 -29.87
CA PHE A 164 -26.50 11.06 -29.07
C PHE A 164 -26.88 12.25 -28.17
N ASP A 165 -28.13 12.75 -28.37
CA ASP A 165 -28.73 13.78 -27.52
C ASP A 165 -29.81 13.13 -26.64
N PRO A 166 -29.60 13.00 -25.30
CA PRO A 166 -30.63 12.38 -24.45
C PRO A 166 -32.00 13.00 -24.49
N ALA A 167 -32.08 14.29 -24.85
CA ALA A 167 -33.35 14.98 -24.94
C ALA A 167 -34.17 14.65 -26.23
N LYS A 168 -33.46 14.12 -27.23
CA LYS A 168 -34.09 13.79 -28.54
C LYS A 168 -34.12 12.30 -28.81
N ASP A 169 -33.03 11.58 -28.42
CA ASP A 169 -32.77 10.25 -28.90
C ASP A 169 -33.05 9.17 -27.84
N ALA A 170 -33.32 9.56 -26.56
CA ALA A 170 -33.71 8.62 -25.55
C ALA A 170 -35.07 8.00 -25.81
N VAL A 171 -35.15 6.68 -25.85
CA VAL A 171 -36.43 5.93 -25.92
C VAL A 171 -36.87 5.60 -24.50
N ALA A 172 -38.18 5.69 -24.25
CA ALA A 172 -38.79 5.41 -22.97
C ALA A 172 -38.78 3.91 -22.65
#